data_44ab5030cd0053186dc03f9b36b7cc75
#
_entry.id   44ab5030cd0053186dc03f9b36b7cc75
#
_cell.length_a   1.000
_cell.length_b   1.000
_cell.length_c   1.000
_cell.angle_alpha   90.00
_cell.angle_beta   90.00
_cell.angle_gamma   90.00
#
_symmetry.space_group_name_H-M   'P 1'
#
loop_
_entity.id
_entity.type
_entity.pdbx_description
1 polymer ?
#
loop_
_entity_poly.entity_id
_entity_poly.type
_entity_poly.pdbx_seq_one_letter_code
_entity_poly.pdbx_strand_id
1 'polypeptide(L)'
;MTDHAFLSIFEPSAAARVLEQSRIVEFEDGSVIFNEGDPADALYIVLQGQVSLTTSAAGRQEYLAVAGEDECFGEFGVLDGESRSAGATAIGSVRLLQIPSDVFIAELGGGENNPAIRLMIWTIRKMRQSNRLHVEELLRREKLSLLGQVVLGVVHDFRSPFSVILMATELMQSGRADSNAMKECCALIVEQVERVNAMAEEVLDYSRGKTCLRLEKIELGQFLRRFVELNERFLYGKGVELTVATQESCMIEADAGRLQRVLQNLVYNAADAMGEGGGHIAIDLNRPDADSVRIHVRDSGPGIPDEIRDRLFEPFQTKGKAKGLGLGLAIARQFVESHGGELTFDSAPGQGTIFHIHLPLRRQEKENGIPHAAIGD
;
A
#
# COMPACT_ATOMS: atom_id res chain seq x y z
N MET A 1 -30.49 27.73 -17.39
CA MET A 1 -29.71 27.33 -16.23
C MET A 1 -30.51 27.24 -14.93
N THR A 2 -31.54 28.03 -14.76
CA THR A 2 -32.44 27.98 -13.57
C THR A 2 -33.32 26.72 -13.47
N ASP A 3 -33.45 25.94 -14.55
CA ASP A 3 -34.28 24.69 -14.56
C ASP A 3 -33.47 23.42 -14.24
N HIS A 4 -32.23 23.56 -13.75
CA HIS A 4 -31.41 22.43 -13.37
C HIS A 4 -31.97 21.75 -12.10
N ALA A 5 -32.09 20.41 -12.10
CA ALA A 5 -32.71 19.65 -11.01
C ALA A 5 -32.11 19.95 -9.63
N PHE A 6 -30.76 20.10 -9.57
CA PHE A 6 -30.05 20.45 -8.33
C PHE A 6 -30.41 21.88 -7.85
N LEU A 7 -30.50 22.84 -8.77
CA LEU A 7 -30.84 24.24 -8.40
C LEU A 7 -32.30 24.41 -8.01
N SER A 8 -33.16 23.46 -8.39
CA SER A 8 -34.57 23.48 -8.02
C SER A 8 -34.86 23.25 -6.50
N ILE A 9 -33.84 22.86 -5.75
CA ILE A 9 -33.91 22.77 -4.27
C ILE A 9 -33.99 24.17 -3.62
N PHE A 10 -33.56 25.21 -4.34
CA PHE A 10 -33.61 26.59 -3.85
C PHE A 10 -34.84 27.33 -4.33
N GLU A 11 -35.28 28.31 -3.55
CA GLU A 11 -36.23 29.30 -4.02
C GLU A 11 -35.64 30.03 -5.25
N PRO A 12 -36.45 30.44 -6.25
CA PRO A 12 -35.97 31.05 -7.48
C PRO A 12 -34.98 32.22 -7.29
N SER A 13 -35.22 33.04 -6.26
CA SER A 13 -34.33 34.17 -5.91
C SER A 13 -33.01 33.73 -5.33
N ALA A 14 -32.97 32.65 -4.55
CA ALA A 14 -31.75 32.05 -4.02
C ALA A 14 -30.96 31.36 -5.12
N ALA A 15 -31.62 30.60 -5.99
CA ALA A 15 -30.97 29.99 -7.17
C ALA A 15 -30.31 31.02 -8.06
N ALA A 16 -30.97 32.20 -8.28
CA ALA A 16 -30.36 33.29 -9.05
C ALA A 16 -29.08 33.82 -8.39
N ARG A 17 -29.04 34.01 -7.05
CA ARG A 17 -27.87 34.48 -6.33
C ARG A 17 -26.72 33.43 -6.34
N VAL A 18 -27.05 32.13 -6.21
CA VAL A 18 -26.07 31.05 -6.36
C VAL A 18 -25.43 31.11 -7.75
N LEU A 19 -26.21 31.23 -8.81
CA LEU A 19 -25.73 31.30 -10.18
C LEU A 19 -24.87 32.54 -10.43
N GLU A 20 -25.22 33.68 -9.89
CA GLU A 20 -24.49 34.94 -10.05
C GLU A 20 -23.08 34.87 -9.43
N GLN A 21 -22.92 34.12 -8.34
CA GLN A 21 -21.65 33.95 -7.63
C GLN A 21 -20.88 32.68 -8.04
N SER A 22 -21.45 31.88 -8.93
CA SER A 22 -20.81 30.69 -9.50
C SER A 22 -19.99 31.03 -10.72
N ARG A 23 -19.03 30.16 -11.05
CA ARG A 23 -18.21 30.31 -12.27
C ARG A 23 -18.18 29.02 -13.07
N ILE A 24 -18.06 29.15 -14.39
CA ILE A 24 -17.82 28.02 -15.28
C ILE A 24 -16.31 27.79 -15.33
N VAL A 25 -15.90 26.55 -15.10
CA VAL A 25 -14.51 26.09 -15.21
C VAL A 25 -14.45 24.94 -16.20
N GLU A 26 -13.33 24.86 -16.93
CA GLU A 26 -13.10 23.85 -17.97
C GLU A 26 -11.86 23.04 -17.62
N PHE A 27 -11.93 21.75 -17.88
CA PHE A 27 -10.82 20.80 -17.63
C PHE A 27 -10.61 19.94 -18.87
N GLU A 28 -9.33 19.67 -19.19
CA GLU A 28 -8.95 18.72 -20.21
C GLU A 28 -8.99 17.29 -19.68
N ASP A 29 -8.96 16.31 -20.59
CA ASP A 29 -8.95 14.88 -20.25
C ASP A 29 -7.82 14.53 -19.27
N GLY A 30 -8.15 13.75 -18.23
CA GLY A 30 -7.21 13.33 -17.19
C GLY A 30 -6.84 14.41 -16.16
N SER A 31 -7.36 15.66 -16.31
CA SER A 31 -7.08 16.74 -15.33
C SER A 31 -7.72 16.44 -13.98
N VAL A 32 -6.94 16.58 -12.91
CA VAL A 32 -7.43 16.45 -11.53
C VAL A 32 -8.17 17.73 -11.15
N ILE A 33 -9.45 17.58 -10.75
CA ILE A 33 -10.30 18.69 -10.29
C ILE A 33 -10.02 18.97 -8.81
N PHE A 34 -9.94 17.91 -8.01
CA PHE A 34 -9.47 17.91 -6.62
C PHE A 34 -9.08 16.48 -6.19
N ASN A 35 -8.25 16.36 -5.16
CA ASN A 35 -7.86 15.09 -4.57
C ASN A 35 -8.73 14.74 -3.35
N GLU A 36 -8.80 13.46 -2.99
CA GLU A 36 -9.33 13.01 -1.70
C GLU A 36 -8.51 13.63 -0.57
N GLY A 37 -9.19 14.21 0.42
CA GLY A 37 -8.55 14.89 1.56
C GLY A 37 -8.29 16.37 1.35
N ASP A 38 -8.47 16.93 0.14
CA ASP A 38 -8.37 18.36 -0.10
C ASP A 38 -9.50 19.13 0.63
N PRO A 39 -9.33 20.44 0.93
CA PRO A 39 -10.41 21.27 1.47
C PRO A 39 -11.62 21.32 0.54
N ALA A 40 -12.83 21.29 1.10
CA ALA A 40 -14.08 21.36 0.33
C ALA A 40 -14.55 22.82 0.18
N ASP A 41 -13.88 23.58 -0.67
CA ASP A 41 -14.10 25.01 -0.93
C ASP A 41 -15.26 25.32 -1.89
N ALA A 42 -15.67 24.33 -2.69
CA ALA A 42 -16.76 24.43 -3.66
C ALA A 42 -17.41 23.08 -3.90
N LEU A 43 -18.62 23.07 -4.46
CA LEU A 43 -19.24 21.91 -5.11
C LEU A 43 -19.36 22.19 -6.62
N TYR A 44 -19.59 21.15 -7.39
CA TYR A 44 -19.58 21.22 -8.85
C TYR A 44 -20.82 20.57 -9.45
N ILE A 45 -21.34 21.17 -10.53
CA ILE A 45 -22.36 20.56 -11.39
C ILE A 45 -21.74 20.35 -12.77
N VAL A 46 -21.89 19.15 -13.31
CA VAL A 46 -21.41 18.82 -14.65
C VAL A 46 -22.33 19.45 -15.70
N LEU A 47 -21.82 20.42 -16.45
CA LEU A 47 -22.56 21.04 -17.56
C LEU A 47 -22.35 20.29 -18.87
N GLN A 48 -21.17 19.66 -19.03
CA GLN A 48 -20.81 18.88 -20.22
C GLN A 48 -19.67 17.92 -19.87
N GLY A 49 -19.71 16.71 -20.42
CA GLY A 49 -18.69 15.69 -20.21
C GLY A 49 -18.96 14.79 -19.01
N GLN A 50 -17.90 14.17 -18.47
CA GLN A 50 -18.01 13.22 -17.35
C GLN A 50 -16.83 13.39 -16.38
N VAL A 51 -17.04 13.08 -15.12
CA VAL A 51 -16.03 13.15 -14.06
C VAL A 51 -15.96 11.81 -13.33
N SER A 52 -14.76 11.21 -13.27
CA SER A 52 -14.49 10.01 -12.49
C SER A 52 -14.27 10.37 -11.03
N LEU A 53 -15.02 9.73 -10.13
CA LEU A 53 -14.85 9.84 -8.70
C LEU A 53 -14.13 8.61 -8.18
N THR A 54 -13.02 8.81 -7.46
CA THR A 54 -12.15 7.73 -6.95
C THR A 54 -11.83 7.94 -5.48
N THR A 55 -11.59 6.85 -4.76
CA THR A 55 -11.09 6.91 -3.38
C THR A 55 -9.81 6.11 -3.23
N SER A 56 -8.98 6.47 -2.30
CA SER A 56 -7.75 5.75 -1.99
C SER A 56 -8.01 4.71 -0.89
N ALA A 57 -8.16 3.45 -1.27
CA ALA A 57 -8.29 2.35 -0.33
C ALA A 57 -7.09 1.42 -0.44
N ALA A 58 -6.43 1.14 0.68
CA ALA A 58 -5.27 0.25 0.77
C ALA A 58 -4.10 0.59 -0.18
N GLY A 59 -3.92 1.89 -0.53
CA GLY A 59 -2.85 2.34 -1.44
C GLY A 59 -3.17 2.16 -2.93
N ARG A 60 -4.42 1.81 -3.27
CA ARG A 60 -4.93 1.79 -4.65
C ARG A 60 -6.04 2.81 -4.80
N GLN A 61 -6.12 3.41 -5.96
CA GLN A 61 -7.28 4.20 -6.35
C GLN A 61 -8.43 3.24 -6.70
N GLU A 62 -9.50 3.31 -5.94
CA GLU A 62 -10.73 2.56 -6.17
C GLU A 62 -11.74 3.47 -6.85
N TYR A 63 -12.33 2.96 -7.90
CA TYR A 63 -13.39 3.65 -8.63
C TYR A 63 -14.69 3.64 -7.81
N LEU A 64 -15.29 4.83 -7.60
CA LEU A 64 -16.56 4.96 -6.87
C LEU A 64 -17.72 5.15 -7.80
N ALA A 65 -17.65 6.14 -8.70
CA ALA A 65 -18.73 6.51 -9.59
C ALA A 65 -18.23 7.40 -10.74
N VAL A 66 -19.07 7.59 -11.76
CA VAL A 66 -18.92 8.69 -12.73
C VAL A 66 -20.05 9.68 -12.49
N ALA A 67 -19.72 10.96 -12.37
CA ALA A 67 -20.70 12.04 -12.44
C ALA A 67 -20.86 12.48 -13.92
N GLY A 68 -22.06 12.34 -14.45
CA GLY A 68 -22.44 12.74 -15.80
C GLY A 68 -23.07 14.12 -15.86
N GLU A 69 -23.53 14.51 -17.06
CA GLU A 69 -24.22 15.81 -17.26
C GLU A 69 -25.43 15.92 -16.32
N ASP A 70 -25.63 17.12 -15.77
CA ASP A 70 -26.65 17.46 -14.78
C ASP A 70 -26.46 16.84 -13.39
N GLU A 71 -25.37 16.11 -13.14
CA GLU A 71 -25.06 15.59 -11.80
C GLU A 71 -24.17 16.54 -11.01
N CYS A 72 -24.36 16.51 -9.67
CA CYS A 72 -23.58 17.28 -8.70
C CYS A 72 -22.58 16.36 -8.01
N PHE A 73 -21.37 16.87 -7.74
CA PHE A 73 -20.34 16.17 -6.97
C PHE A 73 -19.54 17.12 -6.09
N GLY A 74 -18.85 16.56 -5.08
CA GLY A 74 -18.09 17.34 -4.11
C GLY A 74 -18.93 18.03 -3.03
N GLU A 75 -20.25 17.81 -3.01
CA GLU A 75 -21.21 18.37 -2.08
C GLU A 75 -21.04 17.87 -0.65
N PHE A 76 -20.55 16.65 -0.45
CA PHE A 76 -20.45 16.04 0.89
C PHE A 76 -19.52 16.84 1.80
N GLY A 77 -18.33 17.19 1.30
CA GLY A 77 -17.37 17.98 2.07
C GLY A 77 -17.86 19.38 2.38
N VAL A 78 -18.62 19.99 1.45
CA VAL A 78 -19.23 21.30 1.64
C VAL A 78 -20.34 21.25 2.71
N LEU A 79 -21.15 20.18 2.71
CA LEU A 79 -22.28 20.04 3.63
C LEU A 79 -21.89 19.66 5.04
N ASP A 80 -20.89 18.80 5.22
CA ASP A 80 -20.47 18.32 6.54
C ASP A 80 -19.26 19.07 7.14
N GLY A 81 -18.67 19.99 6.35
CA GLY A 81 -17.50 20.78 6.75
C GLY A 81 -16.21 19.98 6.83
N GLU A 82 -16.20 18.77 6.27
CA GLU A 82 -15.05 17.87 6.25
C GLU A 82 -14.26 18.01 4.93
N SER A 83 -13.13 17.36 4.83
CA SER A 83 -12.34 17.28 3.59
C SER A 83 -13.07 16.47 2.50
N ARG A 84 -12.59 16.57 1.24
CA ARG A 84 -13.07 15.78 0.10
C ARG A 84 -13.07 14.29 0.43
N SER A 85 -14.21 13.63 0.30
CA SER A 85 -14.37 12.19 0.57
C SER A 85 -13.86 11.30 -0.57
N ALA A 86 -13.58 11.89 -1.73
CA ALA A 86 -13.13 11.23 -2.95
C ALA A 86 -12.28 12.21 -3.75
N GLY A 87 -11.43 11.69 -4.63
CA GLY A 87 -10.79 12.45 -5.70
C GLY A 87 -11.71 12.57 -6.90
N ALA A 88 -11.58 13.64 -7.70
CA ALA A 88 -12.33 13.88 -8.91
C ALA A 88 -11.38 14.18 -10.08
N THR A 89 -11.55 13.46 -11.20
CA THR A 89 -10.73 13.58 -12.41
C THR A 89 -11.62 13.67 -13.64
N ALA A 90 -11.31 14.57 -14.55
CA ALA A 90 -12.04 14.76 -15.79
C ALA A 90 -11.88 13.57 -16.74
N ILE A 91 -12.96 13.14 -17.39
CA ILE A 91 -12.99 12.15 -18.47
C ILE A 91 -13.36 12.90 -19.75
N GLY A 92 -12.40 13.04 -20.66
CA GLY A 92 -12.55 13.91 -21.84
C GLY A 92 -12.53 15.39 -21.46
N SER A 93 -13.00 16.25 -22.36
CA SER A 93 -13.17 17.67 -22.07
C SER A 93 -14.42 17.89 -21.22
N VAL A 94 -14.28 18.55 -20.08
CA VAL A 94 -15.35 18.73 -19.10
C VAL A 94 -15.58 20.20 -18.81
N ARG A 95 -16.85 20.62 -18.77
CA ARG A 95 -17.29 21.94 -18.33
C ARG A 95 -18.13 21.80 -17.05
N LEU A 96 -17.73 22.51 -16.02
CA LEU A 96 -18.35 22.43 -14.69
C LEU A 96 -18.84 23.82 -14.28
N LEU A 97 -19.98 23.86 -13.59
CA LEU A 97 -20.39 25.01 -12.79
C LEU A 97 -19.83 24.82 -11.38
N GLN A 98 -18.88 25.66 -11.00
CA GLN A 98 -18.29 25.67 -9.66
C GLN A 98 -19.08 26.62 -8.76
N ILE A 99 -19.64 26.12 -7.69
CA ILE A 99 -20.43 26.86 -6.70
C ILE A 99 -19.59 26.94 -5.41
N PRO A 100 -19.18 28.15 -4.95
CA PRO A 100 -18.44 28.29 -3.71
C PRO A 100 -19.21 27.76 -2.49
N SER A 101 -18.50 27.15 -1.55
CA SER A 101 -19.10 26.52 -0.35
C SER A 101 -19.85 27.50 0.53
N ASP A 102 -19.30 28.69 0.74
CA ASP A 102 -19.89 29.76 1.54
C ASP A 102 -21.21 30.27 0.94
N VAL A 103 -21.25 30.45 -0.38
CA VAL A 103 -22.46 30.84 -1.11
C VAL A 103 -23.55 29.76 -0.99
N PHE A 104 -23.17 28.51 -1.23
CA PHE A 104 -24.10 27.40 -1.15
C PHE A 104 -24.71 27.23 0.26
N ILE A 105 -23.87 27.25 1.30
CA ILE A 105 -24.33 27.14 2.68
C ILE A 105 -25.19 28.33 3.12
N ALA A 106 -24.84 29.55 2.70
CA ALA A 106 -25.63 30.76 3.01
C ALA A 106 -27.03 30.66 2.43
N GLU A 107 -27.18 30.18 1.19
CA GLU A 107 -28.49 30.10 0.51
C GLU A 107 -29.32 28.87 0.89
N LEU A 108 -28.72 27.84 1.54
CA LEU A 108 -29.49 26.74 2.14
C LEU A 108 -30.45 27.22 3.28
N GLY A 109 -30.33 28.47 3.70
CA GLY A 109 -31.33 29.15 4.55
C GLY A 109 -31.53 28.55 5.93
N GLY A 110 -30.53 28.64 6.80
CA GLY A 110 -30.82 28.26 8.18
C GLY A 110 -29.60 27.97 9.07
N GLY A 111 -28.39 28.02 8.57
CA GLY A 111 -27.19 27.75 9.35
C GLY A 111 -27.21 26.36 10.04
N GLU A 112 -26.23 26.08 10.87
CA GLU A 112 -26.07 24.81 11.60
C GLU A 112 -27.24 24.43 12.53
N ASN A 113 -28.15 25.38 12.81
CA ASN A 113 -29.31 25.18 13.71
C ASN A 113 -30.54 24.61 13.03
N ASN A 114 -30.59 24.49 11.70
CA ASN A 114 -31.74 23.88 11.01
C ASN A 114 -31.76 22.35 11.24
N PRO A 115 -32.81 21.78 11.87
CA PRO A 115 -32.86 20.33 12.14
C PRO A 115 -32.74 19.46 10.90
N ALA A 116 -33.23 19.91 9.74
CA ALA A 116 -33.14 19.17 8.49
C ALA A 116 -31.70 19.10 7.96
N ILE A 117 -30.96 20.19 8.04
CA ILE A 117 -29.53 20.25 7.69
C ILE A 117 -28.71 19.36 8.64
N ARG A 118 -28.95 19.42 9.95
CA ARG A 118 -28.27 18.55 10.92
C ARG A 118 -28.56 17.08 10.67
N LEU A 119 -29.79 16.70 10.32
CA LEU A 119 -30.14 15.34 9.96
C LEU A 119 -29.41 14.90 8.67
N MET A 120 -29.33 15.78 7.68
CA MET A 120 -28.62 15.53 6.43
C MET A 120 -27.11 15.34 6.65
N ILE A 121 -26.47 16.22 7.44
CA ILE A 121 -25.05 16.09 7.83
C ILE A 121 -24.81 14.75 8.56
N TRP A 122 -25.67 14.41 9.51
CA TRP A 122 -25.57 13.14 10.25
C TRP A 122 -25.68 11.94 9.30
N THR A 123 -26.61 11.99 8.34
CA THR A 123 -26.79 10.94 7.34
C THR A 123 -25.58 10.79 6.44
N ILE A 124 -25.01 11.91 5.97
CA ILE A 124 -23.80 11.93 5.14
C ILE A 124 -22.61 11.31 5.90
N ARG A 125 -22.38 11.72 7.14
CA ARG A 125 -21.32 11.15 7.98
C ARG A 125 -21.48 9.64 8.19
N LYS A 126 -22.72 9.19 8.41
CA LYS A 126 -23.05 7.77 8.53
C LYS A 126 -22.81 7.00 7.22
N MET A 127 -23.15 7.58 6.07
CA MET A 127 -22.86 7.00 4.76
C MET A 127 -21.36 6.91 4.48
N ARG A 128 -20.58 7.95 4.79
CA ARG A 128 -19.11 7.91 4.68
C ARG A 128 -18.50 6.77 5.48
N GLN A 129 -18.92 6.64 6.73
CA GLN A 129 -18.44 5.56 7.62
C GLN A 129 -18.83 4.17 7.07
N SER A 130 -20.07 4.01 6.60
CA SER A 130 -20.56 2.76 6.02
C SER A 130 -19.81 2.39 4.73
N ASN A 131 -19.57 3.35 3.85
CA ASN A 131 -18.84 3.13 2.61
C ASN A 131 -17.39 2.72 2.88
N ARG A 132 -16.69 3.38 3.84
CA ARG A 132 -15.33 3.00 4.23
C ARG A 132 -15.26 1.56 4.72
N LEU A 133 -16.18 1.17 5.62
CA LEU A 133 -16.24 -0.21 6.14
C LEU A 133 -16.57 -1.22 5.03
N HIS A 134 -17.43 -0.85 4.09
CA HIS A 134 -17.80 -1.73 2.98
C HIS A 134 -16.63 -1.97 2.02
N VAL A 135 -15.89 -0.93 1.67
CA VAL A 135 -14.69 -1.03 0.83
C VAL A 135 -13.61 -1.86 1.53
N GLU A 136 -13.37 -1.66 2.82
CA GLU A 136 -12.42 -2.47 3.59
C GLU A 136 -12.81 -3.96 3.61
N GLU A 137 -14.10 -4.26 3.76
CA GLU A 137 -14.60 -5.64 3.74
C GLU A 137 -14.52 -6.28 2.35
N LEU A 138 -14.78 -5.52 1.27
CA LEU A 138 -14.59 -5.99 -0.10
C LEU A 138 -13.14 -6.34 -0.38
N LEU A 139 -12.20 -5.46 -0.01
CA LEU A 139 -10.76 -5.71 -0.16
C LEU A 139 -10.30 -6.92 0.67
N ARG A 140 -10.87 -7.09 1.88
CA ARG A 140 -10.60 -8.27 2.70
C ARG A 140 -11.11 -9.55 2.03
N ARG A 141 -12.33 -9.52 1.47
CA ARG A 141 -12.90 -10.67 0.74
C ARG A 141 -12.11 -10.99 -0.53
N GLU A 142 -11.68 -9.98 -1.27
CA GLU A 142 -10.83 -10.17 -2.43
C GLU A 142 -9.50 -10.85 -2.06
N LYS A 143 -8.83 -10.38 -1.00
CA LYS A 143 -7.62 -11.02 -0.47
C LYS A 143 -7.84 -12.47 -0.05
N LEU A 144 -8.96 -12.77 0.62
CA LEU A 144 -9.31 -14.13 1.01
C LEU A 144 -9.67 -15.01 -0.20
N SER A 145 -10.31 -14.44 -1.23
CA SER A 145 -10.61 -15.14 -2.48
C SER A 145 -9.34 -15.47 -3.25
N LEU A 146 -8.39 -14.53 -3.34
CA LEU A 146 -7.06 -14.77 -3.91
C LEU A 146 -6.30 -15.87 -3.14
N LEU A 147 -6.34 -15.85 -1.81
CA LEU A 147 -5.81 -16.94 -0.98
C LEU A 147 -6.50 -18.27 -1.29
N GLY A 148 -7.82 -18.29 -1.47
CA GLY A 148 -8.58 -19.49 -1.82
C GLY A 148 -8.18 -20.08 -3.19
N GLN A 149 -7.95 -19.25 -4.20
CA GLN A 149 -7.48 -19.69 -5.52
C GLN A 149 -6.05 -20.25 -5.49
N VAL A 150 -5.23 -19.74 -4.59
CA VAL A 150 -3.81 -20.11 -4.44
C VAL A 150 -3.59 -21.25 -3.46
N VAL A 151 -4.59 -21.63 -2.65
CA VAL A 151 -4.49 -22.77 -1.72
C VAL A 151 -3.94 -24.03 -2.40
N LEU A 152 -4.31 -24.27 -3.64
CA LEU A 152 -3.76 -25.40 -4.41
C LEU A 152 -2.25 -25.26 -4.66
N GLY A 153 -1.75 -24.07 -5.00
CA GLY A 153 -0.33 -23.79 -5.17
C GLY A 153 0.43 -23.89 -3.85
N VAL A 154 -0.10 -23.27 -2.78
CA VAL A 154 0.47 -23.32 -1.43
C VAL A 154 0.56 -24.77 -0.93
N VAL A 155 -0.51 -25.56 -1.08
CA VAL A 155 -0.52 -26.99 -0.72
C VAL A 155 0.51 -27.78 -1.53
N HIS A 156 0.64 -27.47 -2.83
CA HIS A 156 1.67 -28.09 -3.67
C HIS A 156 3.07 -27.76 -3.16
N ASP A 157 3.35 -26.51 -2.80
CA ASP A 157 4.66 -26.06 -2.35
C ASP A 157 5.00 -26.59 -0.94
N PHE A 158 4.00 -26.78 -0.08
CA PHE A 158 4.16 -27.49 1.19
C PHE A 158 4.46 -28.98 1.00
N ARG A 159 3.94 -29.62 -0.07
CA ARG A 159 4.18 -31.04 -0.32
C ARG A 159 5.67 -31.35 -0.57
N SER A 160 6.37 -30.45 -1.25
CA SER A 160 7.79 -30.64 -1.59
C SER A 160 8.68 -30.83 -0.35
N PRO A 161 8.73 -29.91 0.65
CA PRO A 161 9.53 -30.09 1.85
C PRO A 161 9.11 -31.31 2.67
N PHE A 162 7.80 -31.62 2.76
CA PHE A 162 7.36 -32.85 3.45
C PHE A 162 7.84 -34.12 2.76
N SER A 163 7.90 -34.15 1.43
CA SER A 163 8.45 -35.32 0.70
C SER A 163 9.93 -35.50 0.99
N VAL A 164 10.70 -34.43 1.10
CA VAL A 164 12.13 -34.49 1.45
C VAL A 164 12.32 -35.01 2.89
N ILE A 165 11.51 -34.52 3.83
CA ILE A 165 11.52 -34.98 5.23
C ILE A 165 11.23 -36.48 5.29
N LEU A 166 10.19 -36.94 4.58
CA LEU A 166 9.82 -38.36 4.54
C LEU A 166 10.96 -39.21 3.95
N MET A 167 11.54 -38.78 2.82
CA MET A 167 12.66 -39.52 2.20
C MET A 167 13.89 -39.60 3.13
N ALA A 168 14.23 -38.49 3.81
CA ALA A 168 15.33 -38.48 4.77
C ALA A 168 15.05 -39.41 5.96
N THR A 169 13.83 -39.45 6.48
CA THR A 169 13.44 -40.35 7.56
C THR A 169 13.40 -41.83 7.14
N GLU A 170 12.94 -42.15 5.92
CA GLU A 170 13.00 -43.51 5.36
C GLU A 170 14.44 -44.02 5.22
N LEU A 171 15.36 -43.13 4.73
CA LEU A 171 16.78 -43.48 4.63
C LEU A 171 17.38 -43.77 6.00
N MET A 172 17.08 -42.95 7.01
CA MET A 172 17.51 -43.16 8.40
C MET A 172 16.97 -44.50 8.99
N GLN A 173 15.69 -44.82 8.72
CA GLN A 173 15.06 -46.06 9.21
C GLN A 173 15.56 -47.32 8.50
N SER A 174 16.06 -47.20 7.26
CA SER A 174 16.54 -48.36 6.49
C SER A 174 17.77 -49.06 7.10
N GLY A 175 18.44 -48.40 8.04
CA GLY A 175 19.72 -48.88 8.65
C GLY A 175 20.92 -48.91 7.70
N ARG A 176 20.77 -48.31 6.47
CA ARG A 176 21.83 -48.25 5.46
C ARG A 176 22.63 -46.95 5.52
N ALA A 177 22.17 -45.96 6.29
CA ALA A 177 22.85 -44.70 6.47
C ALA A 177 24.02 -44.85 7.46
N ASP A 178 25.22 -44.48 7.02
CA ASP A 178 26.37 -44.33 7.91
C ASP A 178 26.20 -43.09 8.80
N SER A 179 27.16 -42.87 9.72
CA SER A 179 27.12 -41.75 10.67
C SER A 179 27.11 -40.36 9.97
N ASN A 180 27.68 -40.26 8.77
CA ASN A 180 27.74 -39.02 8.00
C ASN A 180 26.40 -38.80 7.28
N ALA A 181 25.88 -39.80 6.60
CA ALA A 181 24.55 -39.76 5.97
C ALA A 181 23.45 -39.47 6.98
N MET A 182 23.55 -39.99 8.23
CA MET A 182 22.63 -39.70 9.31
C MET A 182 22.62 -38.20 9.67
N LYS A 183 23.83 -37.59 9.78
CA LYS A 183 23.92 -36.13 10.06
C LYS A 183 23.40 -35.29 8.91
N GLU A 184 23.65 -35.68 7.67
CA GLU A 184 23.09 -35.00 6.49
C GLU A 184 21.57 -35.08 6.44
N CYS A 185 20.99 -36.26 6.72
CA CYS A 185 19.53 -36.40 6.83
C CYS A 185 18.94 -35.49 7.91
N CYS A 186 19.57 -35.45 9.10
CA CYS A 186 19.10 -34.56 10.16
C CYS A 186 19.17 -33.07 9.75
N ALA A 187 20.25 -32.66 9.08
CA ALA A 187 20.41 -31.29 8.60
C ALA A 187 19.34 -30.93 7.55
N LEU A 188 19.06 -31.85 6.60
CA LEU A 188 18.01 -31.71 5.62
C LEU A 188 16.63 -31.57 6.27
N ILE A 189 16.31 -32.39 7.28
CA ILE A 189 15.03 -32.31 7.99
C ILE A 189 14.87 -30.94 8.66
N VAL A 190 15.91 -30.46 9.35
CA VAL A 190 15.88 -29.15 10.01
C VAL A 190 15.65 -28.03 8.98
N GLU A 191 16.40 -28.04 7.87
CA GLU A 191 16.24 -27.07 6.77
C GLU A 191 14.81 -27.05 6.22
N GLN A 192 14.21 -28.22 6.00
CA GLN A 192 12.85 -28.28 5.46
C GLN A 192 11.80 -27.84 6.47
N VAL A 193 11.97 -28.10 7.77
CA VAL A 193 11.08 -27.58 8.83
C VAL A 193 11.14 -26.05 8.91
N GLU A 194 12.34 -25.47 8.87
CA GLU A 194 12.51 -24.01 8.82
C GLU A 194 11.85 -23.40 7.60
N ARG A 195 11.96 -24.05 6.44
CA ARG A 195 11.29 -23.63 5.20
C ARG A 195 9.78 -23.65 5.33
N VAL A 196 9.18 -24.70 5.89
CA VAL A 196 7.73 -24.78 6.13
C VAL A 196 7.27 -23.66 7.07
N ASN A 197 8.01 -23.40 8.15
CA ASN A 197 7.71 -22.33 9.07
C ASN A 197 7.75 -20.95 8.38
N ALA A 198 8.77 -20.68 7.56
CA ALA A 198 8.88 -19.44 6.81
C ALA A 198 7.69 -19.25 5.85
N MET A 199 7.27 -20.30 5.12
CA MET A 199 6.09 -20.26 4.26
C MET A 199 4.80 -19.99 5.05
N ALA A 200 4.63 -20.60 6.23
CA ALA A 200 3.46 -20.37 7.08
C ALA A 200 3.42 -18.90 7.57
N GLU A 201 4.56 -18.34 7.97
CA GLU A 201 4.67 -16.93 8.35
C GLU A 201 4.34 -15.98 7.18
N GLU A 202 4.83 -16.27 5.95
CA GLU A 202 4.49 -15.48 4.76
C GLU A 202 2.97 -15.44 4.52
N VAL A 203 2.28 -16.58 4.63
CA VAL A 203 0.83 -16.65 4.47
C VAL A 203 0.11 -15.85 5.57
N LEU A 204 0.56 -15.97 6.81
CA LEU A 204 -0.01 -15.24 7.94
C LEU A 204 0.21 -13.73 7.82
N ASP A 205 1.40 -13.29 7.41
CA ASP A 205 1.73 -11.88 7.20
C ASP A 205 0.87 -11.27 6.08
N TYR A 206 0.71 -11.99 4.98
CA TYR A 206 -0.16 -11.58 3.88
C TYR A 206 -1.64 -11.50 4.30
N SER A 207 -2.13 -12.49 5.07
CA SER A 207 -3.51 -12.56 5.56
C SER A 207 -3.86 -11.43 6.54
N ARG A 208 -2.93 -11.04 7.40
CA ARG A 208 -3.17 -10.03 8.46
C ARG A 208 -3.41 -8.62 7.93
N GLY A 209 -3.02 -8.30 6.68
CA GLY A 209 -3.28 -7.02 6.05
C GLY A 209 -2.55 -5.83 6.72
N LYS A 210 -3.16 -4.64 6.68
CA LYS A 210 -2.68 -3.42 7.35
C LYS A 210 -2.93 -3.49 8.86
N THR A 211 -2.16 -4.32 9.58
CA THR A 211 -2.23 -4.41 11.05
C THR A 211 -1.56 -3.18 11.67
N CYS A 212 -1.98 -2.79 12.88
CA CYS A 212 -1.35 -1.72 13.65
C CYS A 212 0.18 -1.90 13.71
N LEU A 213 0.92 -0.88 13.27
CA LEU A 213 2.37 -0.85 13.40
C LEU A 213 2.75 -0.63 14.87
N ARG A 214 3.80 -1.29 15.31
CA ARG A 214 4.47 -0.97 16.58
C ARG A 214 5.60 0.00 16.29
N LEU A 215 5.25 1.29 16.19
CA LEU A 215 6.22 2.32 15.88
C LEU A 215 7.14 2.55 17.07
N GLU A 216 8.44 2.53 16.80
CA GLU A 216 9.49 2.87 17.74
C GLU A 216 10.55 3.77 17.06
N LYS A 217 11.32 4.49 17.86
CA LYS A 217 12.41 5.31 17.33
C LYS A 217 13.61 4.42 17.04
N ILE A 218 13.99 4.35 15.77
CA ILE A 218 15.09 3.51 15.27
C ILE A 218 16.20 4.41 14.74
N GLU A 219 17.43 4.17 15.19
CA GLU A 219 18.63 4.70 14.57
C GLU A 219 18.96 3.83 13.36
N LEU A 220 18.66 4.33 12.16
CA LEU A 220 18.59 3.50 10.95
C LEU A 220 19.96 2.98 10.53
N GLY A 221 21.04 3.78 10.67
CA GLY A 221 22.38 3.33 10.33
C GLY A 221 22.84 2.16 11.21
N GLN A 222 22.57 2.21 12.53
CA GLN A 222 22.88 1.11 13.44
C GLN A 222 22.03 -0.13 13.15
N PHE A 223 20.74 0.07 12.84
CA PHE A 223 19.83 -0.99 12.48
C PHE A 223 20.31 -1.75 11.24
N LEU A 224 20.73 -1.05 10.18
CA LEU A 224 21.24 -1.66 8.95
C LEU A 224 22.57 -2.40 9.18
N ARG A 225 23.50 -1.84 9.94
CA ARG A 225 24.75 -2.52 10.30
C ARG A 225 24.48 -3.83 11.05
N ARG A 226 23.59 -3.78 12.05
CA ARG A 226 23.21 -4.98 12.80
C ARG A 226 22.52 -6.02 11.91
N PHE A 227 21.68 -5.58 10.97
CA PHE A 227 21.06 -6.47 9.99
C PHE A 227 22.13 -7.20 9.15
N VAL A 228 23.14 -6.50 8.66
CA VAL A 228 24.25 -7.10 7.90
C VAL A 228 25.03 -8.09 8.76
N GLU A 229 25.45 -7.73 9.97
CA GLU A 229 26.18 -8.62 10.90
C GLU A 229 25.45 -9.94 11.15
N LEU A 230 24.12 -9.89 11.29
CA LEU A 230 23.30 -11.09 11.55
C LEU A 230 23.12 -11.99 10.33
N ASN A 231 23.21 -11.45 9.12
CA ASN A 231 22.90 -12.18 7.88
C ASN A 231 24.13 -12.49 7.02
N GLU A 232 25.24 -11.79 7.18
CA GLU A 232 26.43 -11.96 6.35
C GLU A 232 26.96 -13.39 6.37
N ARG A 233 27.02 -14.03 7.54
CA ARG A 233 27.54 -15.41 7.67
C ARG A 233 26.71 -16.42 6.90
N PHE A 234 25.38 -16.27 6.92
CA PHE A 234 24.45 -17.13 6.20
C PHE A 234 24.59 -16.94 4.68
N LEU A 235 24.71 -15.70 4.23
CA LEU A 235 24.85 -15.34 2.82
C LEU A 235 26.22 -15.71 2.28
N TYR A 236 27.27 -15.54 3.07
CA TYR A 236 28.61 -15.98 2.73
C TYR A 236 28.70 -17.49 2.45
N GLY A 237 27.95 -18.30 3.21
CA GLY A 237 27.80 -19.73 2.96
C GLY A 237 27.13 -20.06 1.61
N LYS A 238 26.41 -19.10 1.01
CA LYS A 238 25.83 -19.18 -0.34
C LYS A 238 26.69 -18.49 -1.42
N GLY A 239 27.89 -18.05 -1.11
CA GLY A 239 28.79 -17.33 -2.02
C GLY A 239 28.36 -15.87 -2.26
N VAL A 240 27.53 -15.29 -1.40
CA VAL A 240 27.04 -13.93 -1.52
C VAL A 240 27.66 -13.04 -0.43
N GLU A 241 28.34 -11.97 -0.85
CA GLU A 241 28.86 -10.94 0.04
C GLU A 241 27.78 -9.89 0.32
N LEU A 242 27.50 -9.62 1.59
CA LEU A 242 26.56 -8.59 2.02
C LEU A 242 27.30 -7.45 2.71
N THR A 243 27.13 -6.23 2.22
CA THR A 243 27.79 -5.04 2.77
C THR A 243 26.79 -3.92 3.04
N VAL A 244 27.14 -3.01 3.96
CA VAL A 244 26.44 -1.77 4.19
C VAL A 244 27.39 -0.58 4.00
N ALA A 245 27.05 0.31 3.08
CA ALA A 245 27.86 1.48 2.73
C ALA A 245 27.11 2.75 3.16
N THR A 246 26.98 2.96 4.49
CA THR A 246 26.38 4.20 4.99
C THR A 246 27.29 4.91 5.98
N GLN A 247 27.50 6.19 5.73
CA GLN A 247 28.10 7.13 6.68
C GLN A 247 27.02 7.99 7.37
N GLU A 248 25.80 7.96 6.84
CA GLU A 248 24.68 8.72 7.36
C GLU A 248 23.96 7.92 8.44
N SER A 249 23.44 8.63 9.41
CA SER A 249 22.61 8.10 10.47
C SER A 249 21.41 9.01 10.66
N CYS A 250 20.23 8.46 10.80
CA CYS A 250 19.03 9.21 11.10
C CYS A 250 18.08 8.40 11.98
N MET A 251 17.30 9.15 12.79
CA MET A 251 16.23 8.57 13.59
C MET A 251 14.96 8.54 12.75
N ILE A 252 14.31 7.40 12.68
CA ILE A 252 12.99 7.24 12.05
C ILE A 252 12.00 6.64 13.05
N GLU A 253 10.71 6.89 12.84
CA GLU A 253 9.64 6.19 13.55
C GLU A 253 9.13 5.04 12.68
N ALA A 254 9.53 3.80 13.02
CA ALA A 254 9.17 2.62 12.24
C ALA A 254 8.97 1.39 13.13
N ASP A 255 8.35 0.36 12.58
CA ASP A 255 8.27 -0.97 13.19
C ASP A 255 9.52 -1.76 12.78
N ALA A 256 10.45 -1.95 13.74
CA ALA A 256 11.72 -2.62 13.49
C ALA A 256 11.56 -4.04 12.94
N GLY A 257 10.60 -4.80 13.46
CA GLY A 257 10.37 -6.17 13.01
C GLY A 257 9.90 -6.24 11.56
N ARG A 258 9.00 -5.34 11.16
CA ARG A 258 8.53 -5.25 9.78
C ARG A 258 9.60 -4.73 8.82
N LEU A 259 10.37 -3.73 9.24
CA LEU A 259 11.49 -3.22 8.45
C LEU A 259 12.56 -4.30 8.23
N GLN A 260 12.88 -5.08 9.27
CA GLN A 260 13.76 -6.25 9.15
C GLN A 260 13.22 -7.26 8.13
N ARG A 261 11.91 -7.55 8.14
CA ARG A 261 11.25 -8.45 7.20
C ARG A 261 11.32 -7.93 5.75
N VAL A 262 11.16 -6.62 5.54
CA VAL A 262 11.36 -5.99 4.22
C VAL A 262 12.77 -6.26 3.70
N LEU A 263 13.80 -5.95 4.51
CA LEU A 263 15.18 -6.17 4.11
C LEU A 263 15.48 -7.65 3.84
N GLN A 264 15.00 -8.57 4.70
CA GLN A 264 15.15 -10.00 4.49
C GLN A 264 14.56 -10.46 3.16
N ASN A 265 13.33 -10.02 2.84
CA ASN A 265 12.66 -10.36 1.59
C ASN A 265 13.47 -9.89 0.36
N LEU A 266 14.03 -8.68 0.39
CA LEU A 266 14.80 -8.14 -0.71
C LEU A 266 16.15 -8.85 -0.83
N VAL A 267 16.91 -9.00 0.27
CA VAL A 267 18.24 -9.60 0.30
C VAL A 267 18.21 -11.08 -0.05
N TYR A 268 17.26 -11.84 0.50
CA TYR A 268 17.15 -13.27 0.19
C TYR A 268 16.66 -13.52 -1.25
N ASN A 269 15.77 -12.67 -1.77
CA ASN A 269 15.40 -12.73 -3.19
C ASN A 269 16.58 -12.47 -4.11
N ALA A 270 17.44 -11.50 -3.77
CA ALA A 270 18.66 -11.22 -4.52
C ALA A 270 19.63 -12.39 -4.47
N ALA A 271 19.89 -12.95 -3.28
CA ALA A 271 20.76 -14.10 -3.11
C ALA A 271 20.26 -15.33 -3.89
N ASP A 272 18.96 -15.61 -3.84
CA ASP A 272 18.37 -16.72 -4.58
C ASP A 272 18.43 -16.51 -6.11
N ALA A 273 18.33 -15.26 -6.58
CA ALA A 273 18.45 -14.95 -8.01
C ALA A 273 19.88 -15.11 -8.53
N MET A 274 20.89 -14.89 -7.71
CA MET A 274 22.32 -15.11 -8.04
C MET A 274 22.70 -16.60 -8.03
N GLY A 275 21.98 -17.46 -7.29
CA GLY A 275 22.18 -18.91 -7.26
C GLY A 275 23.59 -19.32 -6.84
N GLU A 276 24.09 -20.42 -7.40
CA GLU A 276 25.44 -20.97 -7.11
C GLU A 276 26.61 -20.07 -7.60
N GLY A 277 26.32 -19.13 -8.50
CA GLY A 277 27.33 -18.20 -9.00
C GLY A 277 27.78 -17.17 -7.96
N GLY A 278 27.04 -17.02 -6.88
CA GLY A 278 27.26 -16.03 -5.85
C GLY A 278 27.16 -14.59 -6.36
N GLY A 279 27.64 -13.64 -5.59
CA GLY A 279 27.65 -12.24 -5.98
C GLY A 279 27.78 -11.29 -4.79
N HIS A 280 27.36 -10.05 -5.02
CA HIS A 280 27.45 -8.99 -4.03
C HIS A 280 26.11 -8.29 -3.85
N ILE A 281 25.75 -8.01 -2.58
CA ILE A 281 24.62 -7.20 -2.20
C ILE A 281 25.11 -6.04 -1.35
N ALA A 282 24.79 -4.81 -1.77
CA ALA A 282 25.11 -3.59 -1.03
C ALA A 282 23.83 -2.91 -0.54
N ILE A 283 23.85 -2.49 0.73
CA ILE A 283 22.79 -1.68 1.32
C ILE A 283 23.33 -0.27 1.54
N ASP A 284 22.71 0.72 0.90
CA ASP A 284 23.06 2.14 1.03
C ASP A 284 21.93 2.91 1.68
N LEU A 285 22.28 3.95 2.44
CA LEU A 285 21.34 4.86 3.09
C LEU A 285 21.65 6.29 2.65
N ASN A 286 20.63 7.02 2.17
CA ASN A 286 20.75 8.45 1.92
C ASN A 286 19.49 9.21 2.38
N ARG A 287 19.64 10.52 2.53
CA ARG A 287 18.55 11.43 2.87
C ARG A 287 18.32 12.38 1.70
N PRO A 288 17.29 12.15 0.87
CA PRO A 288 16.99 13.02 -0.26
C PRO A 288 16.52 14.40 0.18
N ASP A 289 15.89 14.49 1.35
CA ASP A 289 15.36 15.74 1.95
C ASP A 289 15.38 15.69 3.50
N ALA A 290 14.81 16.73 4.13
CA ALA A 290 14.79 16.86 5.59
C ALA A 290 13.82 15.91 6.28
N ASP A 291 12.77 15.45 5.57
CA ASP A 291 11.62 14.73 6.14
C ASP A 291 11.56 13.25 5.73
N SER A 292 12.45 12.83 4.85
CA SER A 292 12.47 11.47 4.34
C SER A 292 13.85 10.83 4.32
N VAL A 293 13.84 9.50 4.18
CA VAL A 293 15.04 8.67 4.03
C VAL A 293 14.82 7.65 2.94
N ARG A 294 15.90 7.28 2.25
CA ARG A 294 15.88 6.27 1.21
C ARG A 294 16.96 5.22 1.49
N ILE A 295 16.51 3.95 1.52
CA ILE A 295 17.39 2.79 1.61
C ILE A 295 17.44 2.14 0.23
N HIS A 296 18.63 1.90 -0.28
CA HIS A 296 18.87 1.17 -1.52
C HIS A 296 19.40 -0.21 -1.20
N VAL A 297 18.80 -1.24 -1.78
CA VAL A 297 19.31 -2.62 -1.75
C VAL A 297 19.69 -2.98 -3.17
N ARG A 298 20.98 -3.03 -3.45
CA ARG A 298 21.55 -3.31 -4.77
C ARG A 298 22.14 -4.70 -4.80
N ASP A 299 21.80 -5.48 -5.82
CA ASP A 299 22.41 -6.78 -6.11
C ASP A 299 23.16 -6.78 -7.45
N SER A 300 24.10 -7.72 -7.58
CA SER A 300 24.84 -7.99 -8.81
C SER A 300 24.26 -9.16 -9.61
N GLY A 301 23.02 -9.49 -9.40
CA GLY A 301 22.34 -10.64 -9.99
C GLY A 301 21.99 -10.47 -11.48
N PRO A 302 21.21 -11.40 -12.03
CA PRO A 302 20.86 -11.40 -13.46
C PRO A 302 19.88 -10.29 -13.87
N GLY A 303 19.36 -9.51 -12.92
CA GLY A 303 18.30 -8.54 -13.14
C GLY A 303 16.92 -9.18 -13.27
N ILE A 304 15.91 -8.33 -13.46
CA ILE A 304 14.50 -8.73 -13.57
C ILE A 304 14.09 -8.77 -15.04
N PRO A 305 13.59 -9.92 -15.54
CA PRO A 305 13.08 -10.03 -16.91
C PRO A 305 11.92 -9.05 -17.16
N ASP A 306 11.87 -8.45 -18.36
CA ASP A 306 10.85 -7.45 -18.73
C ASP A 306 9.42 -7.98 -18.60
N GLU A 307 9.22 -9.28 -18.86
CA GLU A 307 7.92 -9.95 -18.83
C GLU A 307 7.22 -9.93 -17.45
N ILE A 308 7.99 -9.77 -16.36
CA ILE A 308 7.44 -9.79 -14.99
C ILE A 308 7.56 -8.44 -14.28
N ARG A 309 8.16 -7.42 -14.93
CA ARG A 309 8.42 -6.11 -14.31
C ARG A 309 7.16 -5.44 -13.77
N ASP A 310 6.14 -5.33 -14.61
CA ASP A 310 4.90 -4.64 -14.25
C ASP A 310 4.11 -5.36 -13.14
N ARG A 311 4.40 -6.66 -12.98
CA ARG A 311 3.70 -7.53 -12.02
C ARG A 311 4.58 -8.00 -10.87
N LEU A 312 5.78 -7.43 -10.71
CA LEU A 312 6.80 -7.88 -9.75
C LEU A 312 6.29 -7.90 -8.30
N PHE A 313 5.46 -6.95 -7.94
CA PHE A 313 4.89 -6.82 -6.59
C PHE A 313 3.51 -7.48 -6.45
N GLU A 314 2.98 -8.10 -7.51
CA GLU A 314 1.75 -8.88 -7.38
C GLU A 314 2.01 -10.15 -6.56
N PRO A 315 1.09 -10.53 -5.69
CA PRO A 315 1.21 -11.78 -4.93
C PRO A 315 1.33 -12.99 -5.83
N PHE A 316 2.08 -14.00 -5.37
CA PHE A 316 2.24 -15.31 -6.04
C PHE A 316 2.95 -15.29 -7.39
N GLN A 317 3.64 -14.21 -7.71
CA GLN A 317 4.48 -14.15 -8.89
C GLN A 317 5.79 -14.90 -8.64
N THR A 318 5.94 -16.08 -9.26
CA THR A 318 7.17 -16.86 -9.25
C THR A 318 7.53 -17.25 -10.68
N LYS A 319 8.73 -16.91 -11.15
CA LYS A 319 9.27 -17.38 -12.43
C LYS A 319 10.58 -18.13 -12.18
N GLY A 320 10.58 -19.45 -12.46
CA GLY A 320 11.79 -20.25 -12.43
C GLY A 320 12.37 -20.57 -11.05
N LYS A 321 11.68 -20.24 -9.95
CA LYS A 321 12.16 -20.53 -8.58
C LYS A 321 11.50 -21.79 -8.04
N ALA A 322 12.32 -22.77 -7.68
CA ALA A 322 11.90 -23.93 -6.89
C ALA A 322 11.62 -23.59 -5.41
N LYS A 323 11.77 -22.34 -5.00
CA LYS A 323 11.71 -21.92 -3.58
C LYS A 323 10.87 -20.66 -3.39
N GLY A 324 9.76 -20.76 -2.62
CA GLY A 324 8.95 -19.67 -2.09
C GLY A 324 7.60 -19.46 -2.78
N LEU A 325 6.64 -18.93 -2.00
CA LEU A 325 5.24 -18.70 -2.41
C LEU A 325 5.04 -17.48 -3.32
N GLY A 326 6.10 -16.71 -3.60
CA GLY A 326 5.98 -15.46 -4.36
C GLY A 326 5.26 -14.34 -3.61
N LEU A 327 5.21 -14.40 -2.28
CA LEU A 327 4.58 -13.39 -1.42
C LEU A 327 5.58 -12.36 -0.91
N GLY A 328 6.88 -12.67 -0.87
CA GLY A 328 7.89 -11.85 -0.19
C GLY A 328 7.94 -10.39 -0.67
N LEU A 329 7.91 -10.14 -1.99
CA LEU A 329 7.93 -8.77 -2.54
C LEU A 329 6.60 -8.03 -2.33
N ALA A 330 5.46 -8.72 -2.42
CA ALA A 330 4.15 -8.16 -2.11
C ALA A 330 4.06 -7.74 -0.63
N ILE A 331 4.57 -8.57 0.29
CA ILE A 331 4.67 -8.29 1.73
C ILE A 331 5.61 -7.11 1.99
N ALA A 332 6.78 -7.09 1.33
CA ALA A 332 7.73 -5.98 1.47
C ALA A 332 7.09 -4.65 1.06
N ARG A 333 6.42 -4.60 -0.09
CA ARG A 333 5.68 -3.41 -0.56
C ARG A 333 4.60 -3.00 0.44
N GLN A 334 3.77 -3.94 0.89
CA GLN A 334 2.70 -3.67 1.86
C GLN A 334 3.24 -3.10 3.17
N PHE A 335 4.39 -3.59 3.66
CA PHE A 335 5.00 -3.08 4.89
C PHE A 335 5.56 -1.68 4.71
N VAL A 336 6.21 -1.38 3.58
CA VAL A 336 6.70 -0.04 3.27
C VAL A 336 5.53 0.95 3.15
N GLU A 337 4.48 0.59 2.42
CA GLU A 337 3.27 1.41 2.29
C GLU A 337 2.57 1.66 3.63
N SER A 338 2.55 0.67 4.54
CA SER A 338 1.97 0.86 5.87
C SER A 338 2.75 1.85 6.75
N HIS A 339 4.04 2.06 6.45
CA HIS A 339 4.86 3.12 7.08
C HIS A 339 4.69 4.49 6.41
N GLY A 340 3.82 4.60 5.38
CA GLY A 340 3.65 5.82 4.59
C GLY A 340 4.73 6.03 3.55
N GLY A 341 5.50 4.98 3.24
CA GLY A 341 6.59 4.97 2.27
C GLY A 341 6.21 4.37 0.91
N GLU A 342 7.20 4.26 0.05
CA GLU A 342 7.09 3.69 -1.29
C GLU A 342 8.23 2.72 -1.58
N LEU A 343 7.94 1.59 -2.23
CA LEU A 343 8.93 0.61 -2.69
C LEU A 343 8.94 0.57 -4.22
N THR A 344 10.07 0.97 -4.80
CA THR A 344 10.31 0.96 -6.26
C THR A 344 11.58 0.18 -6.60
N PHE A 345 11.88 -0.02 -7.87
CA PHE A 345 13.10 -0.69 -8.31
C PHE A 345 13.57 -0.21 -9.67
N ASP A 346 14.90 -0.30 -9.87
CA ASP A 346 15.57 -0.19 -11.16
C ASP A 346 16.27 -1.50 -11.46
N SER A 347 16.08 -2.06 -12.66
CA SER A 347 16.71 -3.31 -13.05
C SER A 347 16.88 -3.36 -14.56
N ALA A 348 17.98 -3.98 -15.00
CA ALA A 348 18.21 -4.33 -16.39
C ALA A 348 18.76 -5.76 -16.49
N PRO A 349 18.39 -6.55 -17.50
CA PRO A 349 18.90 -7.88 -17.70
C PRO A 349 20.45 -7.91 -17.69
N GLY A 350 21.04 -8.74 -16.82
CA GLY A 350 22.49 -8.87 -16.66
C GLY A 350 23.20 -7.75 -15.90
N GLN A 351 22.46 -6.75 -15.37
CA GLN A 351 23.05 -5.62 -14.64
C GLN A 351 22.66 -5.57 -13.17
N GLY A 352 21.96 -6.60 -12.67
CA GLY A 352 21.45 -6.63 -11.30
C GLY A 352 20.16 -5.84 -11.12
N THR A 353 19.80 -5.64 -9.83
CA THR A 353 18.62 -4.88 -9.43
C THR A 353 18.95 -3.93 -8.29
N ILE A 354 18.30 -2.79 -8.26
CA ILE A 354 18.33 -1.86 -7.15
C ILE A 354 16.90 -1.66 -6.68
N PHE A 355 16.58 -2.09 -5.46
CA PHE A 355 15.34 -1.73 -4.81
C PHE A 355 15.51 -0.45 -4.01
N HIS A 356 14.52 0.44 -4.09
CA HIS A 356 14.48 1.72 -3.41
C HIS A 356 13.34 1.71 -2.39
N ILE A 357 13.68 1.75 -1.11
CA ILE A 357 12.73 1.87 -0.01
C ILE A 357 12.74 3.32 0.41
N HIS A 358 11.69 4.06 0.12
CA HIS A 358 11.49 5.44 0.56
C HIS A 358 10.60 5.46 1.80
N LEU A 359 11.04 6.10 2.89
CA LEU A 359 10.30 6.18 4.15
C LEU A 359 10.30 7.63 4.67
N PRO A 360 9.18 8.12 5.21
CA PRO A 360 9.17 9.37 5.96
C PRO A 360 9.89 9.18 7.30
N LEU A 361 10.60 10.22 7.79
CA LEU A 361 11.25 10.18 9.10
C LEU A 361 10.24 10.08 10.24
N ARG A 362 9.07 10.69 10.07
CA ARG A 362 7.92 10.57 10.96
C ARG A 362 6.70 10.20 10.11
N ARG A 363 5.93 9.28 10.58
CA ARG A 363 4.64 9.03 9.94
C ARG A 363 3.79 10.29 10.09
N GLN A 364 3.43 10.94 8.99
CA GLN A 364 2.33 11.90 9.00
C GLN A 364 1.08 11.11 9.38
N GLU A 365 0.62 11.21 10.62
CA GLU A 365 -0.76 10.89 10.91
C GLU A 365 -1.58 11.78 10.00
N LYS A 366 -2.25 11.19 9.00
CA LYS A 366 -3.40 11.87 8.41
C LYS A 366 -4.30 12.13 9.60
N GLU A 367 -4.34 13.37 10.07
CA GLU A 367 -5.19 13.81 11.15
C GLU A 367 -6.63 13.39 10.82
N ASN A 368 -7.02 12.25 11.37
CA ASN A 368 -8.43 11.96 11.59
C ASN A 368 -8.81 12.82 12.79
N GLY A 369 -9.08 14.11 12.51
CA GLY A 369 -9.51 15.07 13.49
C GLY A 369 -10.80 14.61 14.18
N ILE A 370 -10.64 14.02 15.35
CA ILE A 370 -11.66 14.05 16.39
C ILE A 370 -11.06 14.96 17.45
N PRO A 371 -11.52 16.21 17.59
CA PRO A 371 -11.17 17.00 18.74
C PRO A 371 -11.76 16.26 19.96
N HIS A 372 -10.92 15.76 20.83
CA HIS A 372 -11.34 15.47 22.21
C HIS A 372 -11.85 16.79 22.81
N ALA A 373 -13.14 17.02 22.73
CA ALA A 373 -13.80 17.99 23.58
C ALA A 373 -13.51 17.57 25.02
N ALA A 374 -12.69 18.38 25.71
CA ALA A 374 -12.48 18.26 27.13
C ALA A 374 -13.87 18.36 27.80
N ILE A 375 -14.30 17.28 28.41
CA ILE A 375 -15.38 17.29 29.39
C ILE A 375 -14.71 17.88 30.63
N GLY A 376 -14.86 19.19 30.82
CA GLY A 376 -14.57 19.85 32.07
C GLY A 376 -15.67 19.56 33.05
N ASP A 377 -15.28 19.36 34.30
CA ASP A 377 -16.07 19.15 35.51
C ASP A 377 -17.22 20.17 35.71
#